data_12de01c3c987fc662aeef68d0d3d43b2
#
_entry.id   12de01c3c987fc662aeef68d0d3d43b2
#
_cell.length_a   1.000
_cell.length_b   1.000
_cell.length_c   1.000
_cell.angle_alpha   90.00
_cell.angle_beta   90.00
_cell.angle_gamma   90.00
#
_symmetry.space_group_name_H-M   'P 1'
#
loop_
_entity.id
_entity.type
_entity.pdbx_description
1 polymer ?
#
loop_
_entity_poly.entity_id
_entity_poly.type
_entity_poly.pdbx_seq_one_letter_code
_entity_poly.pdbx_strand_id
1 'polypeptide(L)'
;MTSLPDDSLLDDIARLIDADRDGLLRSAALAGAQVRATTDAAAEAGLDRLSGLRPRAIVLVTRPGLGPSVSHLIAALLQPSCAVPLVVCDQVPNWVGPLDVVLAHTDDPGDVVLAESIHRASRFGANVVLTAPEEGPVAAAAAGQAMLIAPRLVVPPGFGFATAVTSGLLALRALGLFSVDAAALADELDKEAERDHMQHESFVNPAKALALRLAEHTPLLWGLDHVATAVGRYAAQVLATHTDLVCDVAGYQQAMSRTALHRAAVRATSGGDIFADPDDFDGPAASPPRVLLLAVRSMPGDASRLLAAETLPGADLIAPAEEISADDATCAAVLALRFELAALYLGLAAGTTGGTGRYAPATA
;
A
#
# COMPACT_ATOMS: atom_id res chain seq x y z
N MET A 1 -11.79 14.71 -21.95
CA MET A 1 -12.58 13.54 -22.34
C MET A 1 -11.81 12.35 -21.79
N THR A 2 -12.23 11.83 -20.66
CA THR A 2 -11.72 10.56 -20.12
C THR A 2 -12.12 9.47 -21.13
N SER A 3 -11.13 8.78 -21.72
CA SER A 3 -11.42 7.62 -22.55
C SER A 3 -11.97 6.52 -21.64
N LEU A 4 -13.09 5.92 -22.03
CA LEU A 4 -13.58 4.72 -21.34
C LEU A 4 -12.48 3.66 -21.35
N PRO A 5 -12.27 2.93 -20.24
CA PRO A 5 -11.30 1.84 -20.20
C PRO A 5 -11.64 0.80 -21.28
N ASP A 6 -10.61 0.34 -22.00
CA ASP A 6 -10.79 -0.75 -22.96
C ASP A 6 -10.68 -2.10 -22.23
N ASP A 7 -11.79 -2.61 -21.75
CA ASP A 7 -11.86 -3.88 -21.00
C ASP A 7 -11.29 -5.07 -21.80
N SER A 8 -11.40 -5.02 -23.14
CA SER A 8 -10.87 -6.07 -24.00
C SER A 8 -9.34 -6.14 -23.99
N LEU A 9 -8.66 -5.06 -23.58
CA LEU A 9 -7.21 -5.00 -23.46
C LEU A 9 -6.71 -5.93 -22.36
N LEU A 10 -7.48 -6.10 -21.28
CA LEU A 10 -7.04 -6.89 -20.12
C LEU A 10 -6.83 -8.38 -20.46
N ASP A 11 -7.57 -8.90 -21.43
CA ASP A 11 -7.46 -10.31 -21.86
C ASP A 11 -6.67 -10.49 -23.17
N ASP A 12 -6.16 -9.39 -23.75
CA ASP A 12 -5.24 -9.41 -24.89
C ASP A 12 -3.79 -9.19 -24.44
N ILE A 13 -3.08 -10.28 -24.22
CA ILE A 13 -1.70 -10.29 -23.71
C ILE A 13 -0.75 -9.46 -24.59
N ALA A 14 -0.90 -9.54 -25.92
CA ALA A 14 -0.02 -8.83 -26.84
C ALA A 14 -0.21 -7.31 -26.71
N ARG A 15 -1.48 -6.86 -26.61
CA ARG A 15 -1.79 -5.44 -26.39
C ARG A 15 -1.38 -4.96 -25.01
N LEU A 16 -1.51 -5.79 -23.96
CA LEU A 16 -1.01 -5.46 -22.62
C LEU A 16 0.50 -5.23 -22.61
N ILE A 17 1.27 -6.12 -23.26
CA ILE A 17 2.72 -5.96 -23.38
C ILE A 17 3.07 -4.67 -24.14
N ASP A 18 2.37 -4.37 -25.22
CA ASP A 18 2.57 -3.14 -25.99
C ASP A 18 2.19 -1.88 -25.22
N ALA A 19 1.23 -1.96 -24.31
CA ALA A 19 0.80 -0.86 -23.44
C ALA A 19 1.78 -0.64 -22.27
N ASP A 20 2.28 -1.73 -21.65
CA ASP A 20 3.20 -1.68 -20.50
C ASP A 20 4.66 -1.56 -20.92
N ARG A 21 5.01 -0.45 -21.59
CA ARG A 21 6.37 -0.19 -22.11
C ARG A 21 7.43 -0.02 -21.02
N ASP A 22 7.01 0.45 -19.86
CA ASP A 22 7.90 0.64 -18.70
C ASP A 22 8.05 -0.65 -17.87
N GLY A 23 7.32 -1.74 -18.18
CA GLY A 23 7.36 -3.01 -17.45
C GLY A 23 6.85 -2.88 -16.01
N LEU A 24 5.80 -2.08 -15.81
CA LEU A 24 5.28 -1.75 -14.49
C LEU A 24 4.64 -2.97 -13.81
N LEU A 25 3.91 -3.81 -14.57
CA LEU A 25 3.34 -5.06 -14.06
C LEU A 25 4.44 -6.00 -13.53
N ARG A 26 5.55 -6.10 -14.27
CA ARG A 26 6.72 -6.87 -13.82
C ARG A 26 7.33 -6.26 -12.56
N SER A 27 7.41 -4.93 -12.48
CA SER A 27 8.00 -4.22 -11.34
C SER A 27 7.18 -4.45 -10.07
N ALA A 28 5.85 -4.41 -10.15
CA ALA A 28 4.95 -4.74 -9.05
C ALA A 28 5.10 -6.22 -8.63
N ALA A 29 5.19 -7.15 -9.59
CA ALA A 29 5.37 -8.57 -9.34
C ALA A 29 6.69 -8.93 -8.63
N LEU A 30 7.67 -8.02 -8.55
CA LEU A 30 8.91 -8.21 -7.79
C LEU A 30 8.74 -8.03 -6.27
N ALA A 31 7.55 -7.84 -5.74
CA ALA A 31 7.31 -7.57 -4.32
C ALA A 31 7.92 -8.63 -3.39
N GLY A 32 7.78 -9.93 -3.68
CA GLY A 32 8.41 -11.01 -2.90
C GLY A 32 9.94 -10.97 -2.97
N ALA A 33 10.50 -10.70 -4.15
CA ALA A 33 11.94 -10.53 -4.32
C ALA A 33 12.46 -9.29 -3.56
N GLN A 34 11.70 -8.20 -3.50
CA GLN A 34 12.03 -7.02 -2.69
C GLN A 34 12.11 -7.38 -1.20
N VAL A 35 11.17 -8.19 -0.67
CA VAL A 35 11.19 -8.65 0.72
C VAL A 35 12.47 -9.42 1.04
N ARG A 36 12.86 -10.38 0.18
CA ARG A 36 14.08 -11.17 0.38
C ARG A 36 15.32 -10.28 0.33
N ALA A 37 15.45 -9.44 -0.69
CA ALA A 37 16.57 -8.53 -0.85
C ALA A 37 16.69 -7.52 0.32
N THR A 38 15.56 -7.03 0.82
CA THR A 38 15.51 -6.13 1.99
C THR A 38 15.92 -6.85 3.26
N THR A 39 15.56 -8.12 3.41
CA THR A 39 15.96 -8.93 4.58
C THR A 39 17.47 -9.08 4.65
N ASP A 40 18.11 -9.37 3.51
CA ASP A 40 19.57 -9.46 3.42
C ASP A 40 20.24 -8.09 3.68
N ALA A 41 19.74 -7.02 3.05
CA ALA A 41 20.25 -5.68 3.25
C ALA A 41 20.12 -5.19 4.70
N ALA A 42 19.02 -5.54 5.38
CA ALA A 42 18.78 -5.21 6.78
C ALA A 42 19.77 -5.92 7.71
N ALA A 43 20.09 -7.18 7.43
CA ALA A 43 21.11 -7.91 8.20
C ALA A 43 22.50 -7.26 8.06
N GLU A 44 22.88 -6.89 6.83
CA GLU A 44 24.14 -6.19 6.56
C GLU A 44 24.19 -4.77 7.16
N ALA A 45 23.06 -4.06 7.19
CA ALA A 45 22.95 -2.77 7.86
C ALA A 45 23.09 -2.86 9.39
N GLY A 46 23.06 -4.07 9.95
CA GLY A 46 23.26 -4.32 11.38
C GLY A 46 22.02 -3.97 12.22
N LEU A 47 20.80 -4.31 11.74
CA LEU A 47 19.56 -4.12 12.50
C LEU A 47 19.54 -4.88 13.83
N ASP A 48 20.35 -5.91 13.99
CA ASP A 48 20.56 -6.64 15.25
C ASP A 48 21.01 -5.74 16.41
N ARG A 49 21.64 -4.61 16.12
CA ARG A 49 22.00 -3.57 17.12
C ARG A 49 20.78 -3.01 17.86
N LEU A 50 19.59 -3.13 17.33
CA LEU A 50 18.34 -2.74 17.98
C LEU A 50 17.89 -3.75 19.03
N SER A 51 18.47 -4.96 19.04
CA SER A 51 18.06 -6.03 19.96
C SER A 51 18.32 -5.62 21.42
N GLY A 52 17.28 -5.82 22.24
CA GLY A 52 17.33 -5.46 23.66
C GLY A 52 17.12 -3.99 23.97
N LEU A 53 17.03 -3.12 22.97
CA LEU A 53 16.67 -1.73 23.20
C LEU A 53 15.20 -1.64 23.66
N ARG A 54 14.93 -0.69 24.54
CA ARG A 54 13.58 -0.33 25.00
C ARG A 54 13.34 1.13 24.66
N PRO A 55 12.89 1.43 23.45
CA PRO A 55 12.74 2.81 23.04
C PRO A 55 11.64 3.51 23.85
N ARG A 56 11.85 4.80 24.13
CA ARG A 56 10.85 5.67 24.74
C ARG A 56 9.74 6.00 23.73
N ALA A 57 10.10 6.16 22.45
CA ALA A 57 9.18 6.37 21.34
C ALA A 57 9.76 5.82 20.03
N ILE A 58 8.87 5.46 19.11
CA ILE A 58 9.20 5.17 17.71
C ILE A 58 8.64 6.31 16.87
N VAL A 59 9.50 6.93 16.08
CA VAL A 59 9.16 8.03 15.19
C VAL A 59 9.15 7.51 13.75
N LEU A 60 8.00 7.55 13.11
CA LEU A 60 7.81 7.19 11.71
C LEU A 60 7.83 8.47 10.88
N VAL A 61 8.89 8.67 10.12
CA VAL A 61 9.05 9.87 9.28
C VAL A 61 8.43 9.64 7.92
N THR A 62 7.44 10.47 7.60
CA THR A 62 6.70 10.39 6.33
C THR A 62 7.22 11.44 5.37
N ARG A 63 7.69 11.00 4.20
CA ARG A 63 7.99 11.92 3.09
C ARG A 63 6.98 11.73 1.97
N PRO A 64 6.81 12.72 1.06
CA PRO A 64 5.94 12.55 -0.11
C PRO A 64 6.23 11.24 -0.86
N GLY A 65 5.21 10.66 -1.47
CA GLY A 65 5.27 9.34 -2.10
C GLY A 65 4.73 8.25 -1.19
N LEU A 66 5.46 7.15 -1.01
CA LEU A 66 5.02 5.98 -0.23
C LEU A 66 5.03 6.20 1.30
N GLY A 67 5.77 7.18 1.79
CA GLY A 67 6.00 7.41 3.22
C GLY A 67 4.74 7.39 4.08
N PRO A 68 3.67 8.16 3.75
CA PRO A 68 2.43 8.14 4.53
C PRO A 68 1.77 6.77 4.58
N SER A 69 1.68 6.06 3.46
CA SER A 69 1.04 4.74 3.37
C SER A 69 1.81 3.70 4.18
N VAL A 70 3.13 3.67 4.06
CA VAL A 70 4.02 2.78 4.83
C VAL A 70 3.89 3.04 6.33
N SER A 71 3.97 4.29 6.75
CA SER A 71 3.89 4.66 8.18
C SER A 71 2.53 4.34 8.79
N HIS A 72 1.44 4.59 8.06
CA HIS A 72 0.10 4.25 8.52
C HIS A 72 -0.10 2.74 8.64
N LEU A 73 0.43 1.95 7.69
CA LEU A 73 0.34 0.49 7.76
C LEU A 73 1.13 -0.06 8.95
N ILE A 74 2.37 0.38 9.14
CA ILE A 74 3.20 -0.02 10.28
C ILE A 74 2.50 0.34 11.61
N ALA A 75 1.97 1.56 11.72
CA ALA A 75 1.26 1.99 12.92
C ALA A 75 -0.01 1.14 13.17
N ALA A 76 -0.77 0.81 12.12
CA ALA A 76 -1.98 0.00 12.24
C ALA A 76 -1.67 -1.46 12.64
N LEU A 77 -0.60 -2.06 12.12
CA LEU A 77 -0.16 -3.40 12.48
C LEU A 77 0.24 -3.51 13.96
N LEU A 78 0.88 -2.48 14.49
CA LEU A 78 1.33 -2.43 15.89
C LEU A 78 0.19 -2.17 16.87
N GLN A 79 -0.86 -1.45 16.47
CA GLN A 79 -1.97 -1.09 17.35
C GLN A 79 -2.97 -2.25 17.50
N PRO A 80 -3.66 -2.35 18.65
CA PRO A 80 -3.52 -1.51 19.86
C PRO A 80 -2.48 -1.98 20.87
N SER A 81 -1.74 -3.08 20.59
CA SER A 81 -0.92 -3.80 21.59
C SER A 81 0.50 -3.26 21.75
N CYS A 82 0.92 -2.26 20.96
CA CYS A 82 2.27 -1.71 21.10
C CYS A 82 2.45 -0.98 22.43
N ALA A 83 3.43 -1.43 23.22
CA ALA A 83 3.76 -0.84 24.51
C ALA A 83 4.53 0.50 24.41
N VAL A 84 4.96 0.87 23.20
CA VAL A 84 5.77 2.06 22.92
C VAL A 84 4.96 3.07 22.11
N PRO A 85 4.96 4.36 22.47
CA PRO A 85 4.31 5.40 21.68
C PRO A 85 4.85 5.47 20.26
N LEU A 86 3.93 5.55 19.29
CA LEU A 86 4.23 5.74 17.87
C LEU A 86 3.91 7.18 17.48
N VAL A 87 4.87 7.87 16.88
CA VAL A 87 4.73 9.26 16.43
C VAL A 87 4.95 9.30 14.92
N VAL A 88 3.92 9.67 14.18
CA VAL A 88 3.99 9.87 12.73
C VAL A 88 4.18 11.36 12.46
N CYS A 89 5.20 11.73 11.70
CA CYS A 89 5.56 13.13 11.43
C CYS A 89 6.29 13.26 10.08
N ASP A 90 6.32 14.46 9.53
CA ASP A 90 7.01 14.78 8.27
C ASP A 90 8.50 15.09 8.46
N GLN A 91 8.90 15.45 9.67
CA GLN A 91 10.27 15.72 10.06
C GLN A 91 10.52 15.18 11.47
N VAL A 92 11.76 14.80 11.76
CA VAL A 92 12.14 14.32 13.09
C VAL A 92 11.96 15.45 14.13
N PRO A 93 11.14 15.25 15.17
CA PRO A 93 10.92 16.24 16.23
C PRO A 93 12.20 16.54 17.03
N ASN A 94 12.30 17.75 17.57
CA ASN A 94 13.49 18.20 18.32
C ASN A 94 13.71 17.49 19.66
N TRP A 95 12.70 16.77 20.18
CA TRP A 95 12.83 16.01 21.44
C TRP A 95 13.45 14.62 21.25
N VAL A 96 13.64 14.19 20.00
CA VAL A 96 14.21 12.87 19.66
C VAL A 96 15.68 12.81 20.10
N GLY A 97 16.05 11.70 20.74
CA GLY A 97 17.39 11.50 21.29
C GLY A 97 17.74 10.01 21.46
N PRO A 98 18.73 9.69 22.32
CA PRO A 98 19.32 8.33 22.40
C PRO A 98 18.36 7.21 22.80
N LEU A 99 17.23 7.55 23.41
CA LEU A 99 16.19 6.60 23.81
C LEU A 99 15.10 6.42 22.76
N ASP A 100 15.22 7.02 21.60
CA ASP A 100 14.20 6.97 20.57
C ASP A 100 14.73 6.23 19.34
N VAL A 101 13.79 5.63 18.59
CA VAL A 101 14.07 4.98 17.31
C VAL A 101 13.33 5.75 16.21
N VAL A 102 14.05 6.09 15.15
CA VAL A 102 13.52 6.77 13.98
C VAL A 102 13.49 5.78 12.82
N LEU A 103 12.34 5.59 12.23
CA LEU A 103 12.16 4.82 10.98
C LEU A 103 11.80 5.79 9.87
N ALA A 104 12.58 5.82 8.81
CA ALA A 104 12.37 6.69 7.67
C ALA A 104 12.53 5.93 6.35
N HIS A 105 11.75 6.33 5.35
CA HIS A 105 11.84 5.81 3.98
C HIS A 105 11.72 6.95 2.98
N THR A 106 12.50 6.87 1.90
CA THR A 106 12.35 7.72 0.72
C THR A 106 12.90 7.03 -0.52
N ASP A 107 12.23 7.24 -1.66
CA ASP A 107 12.73 6.90 -3.00
C ASP A 107 13.51 8.07 -3.63
N ASP A 108 13.44 9.27 -3.02
CA ASP A 108 14.16 10.46 -3.47
C ASP A 108 15.50 10.61 -2.75
N PRO A 109 16.63 10.29 -3.40
CA PRO A 109 17.96 10.46 -2.81
C PRO A 109 18.31 11.93 -2.54
N GLY A 110 17.60 12.87 -3.20
CA GLY A 110 17.80 14.31 -3.11
C GLY A 110 16.99 15.02 -2.04
N ASP A 111 16.19 14.31 -1.23
CA ASP A 111 15.32 14.93 -0.20
C ASP A 111 16.15 15.61 0.89
N VAL A 112 16.43 16.89 0.71
CA VAL A 112 17.24 17.71 1.64
C VAL A 112 16.59 17.80 3.03
N VAL A 113 15.25 17.88 3.08
CA VAL A 113 14.52 18.01 4.37
C VAL A 113 14.69 16.72 5.19
N LEU A 114 14.58 15.55 4.53
CA LEU A 114 14.87 14.29 5.20
C LEU A 114 16.33 14.18 5.60
N ALA A 115 17.26 14.54 4.72
CA ALA A 115 18.70 14.50 5.01
C ALA A 115 19.05 15.33 6.27
N GLU A 116 18.54 16.56 6.37
CA GLU A 116 18.71 17.40 7.55
C GLU A 116 18.09 16.79 8.82
N SER A 117 16.90 16.20 8.69
CA SER A 117 16.22 15.50 9.78
C SER A 117 17.02 14.30 10.29
N ILE A 118 17.52 13.46 9.40
CA ILE A 118 18.34 12.28 9.73
C ILE A 118 19.66 12.70 10.36
N HIS A 119 20.34 13.69 9.78
CA HIS A 119 21.58 14.22 10.33
C HIS A 119 21.38 14.73 11.76
N ARG A 120 20.31 15.48 12.01
CA ARG A 120 19.99 16.00 13.34
C ARG A 120 19.69 14.87 14.33
N ALA A 121 18.83 13.91 13.96
CA ALA A 121 18.49 12.76 14.80
C ALA A 121 19.73 11.96 15.20
N SER A 122 20.60 11.69 14.24
CA SER A 122 21.86 10.97 14.45
C SER A 122 22.80 11.72 15.38
N ARG A 123 22.94 13.04 15.20
CA ARG A 123 23.75 13.88 16.11
C ARG A 123 23.24 13.90 17.54
N PHE A 124 21.94 13.78 17.76
CA PHE A 124 21.33 13.66 19.08
C PHE A 124 21.36 12.24 19.63
N GLY A 125 21.98 11.30 18.91
CA GLY A 125 22.20 9.93 19.35
C GLY A 125 21.01 9.01 19.17
N ALA A 126 19.98 9.39 18.41
CA ALA A 126 18.85 8.52 18.12
C ALA A 126 19.28 7.32 17.28
N ASN A 127 18.60 6.18 17.47
CA ASN A 127 18.78 5.03 16.61
C ASN A 127 17.95 5.23 15.34
N VAL A 128 18.62 5.42 14.20
CA VAL A 128 17.97 5.69 12.93
C VAL A 128 18.07 4.49 12.02
N VAL A 129 16.91 4.01 11.52
CA VAL A 129 16.79 3.05 10.42
C VAL A 129 16.27 3.81 9.22
N LEU A 130 17.05 3.85 8.17
CA LEU A 130 16.75 4.58 6.95
C LEU A 130 16.70 3.62 5.76
N THR A 131 15.59 3.62 5.04
CA THR A 131 15.47 2.93 3.75
C THR A 131 15.52 3.98 2.65
N ALA A 132 16.62 4.01 1.90
CA ALA A 132 16.86 4.99 0.84
C ALA A 132 17.92 4.49 -0.13
N PRO A 133 18.00 5.04 -1.35
CA PRO A 133 19.13 4.80 -2.27
C PRO A 133 20.48 5.08 -1.60
N GLU A 134 21.54 4.34 -2.02
CA GLU A 134 22.89 4.49 -1.44
C GLU A 134 23.57 5.80 -1.78
N GLU A 135 23.09 6.49 -2.80
CA GLU A 135 23.67 7.74 -3.28
C GLU A 135 22.84 8.95 -2.86
N GLY A 136 23.46 10.12 -2.92
CA GLY A 136 22.80 11.40 -2.68
C GLY A 136 22.85 11.91 -1.24
N PRO A 137 22.25 13.10 -1.00
CA PRO A 137 22.28 13.79 0.29
C PRO A 137 21.71 12.98 1.46
N VAL A 138 20.66 12.19 1.19
CA VAL A 138 19.99 11.38 2.23
C VAL A 138 20.91 10.29 2.74
N ALA A 139 21.58 9.54 1.85
CA ALA A 139 22.56 8.53 2.22
C ALA A 139 23.79 9.15 2.91
N ALA A 140 24.27 10.29 2.41
CA ALA A 140 25.38 11.00 3.02
C ALA A 140 25.07 11.44 4.47
N ALA A 141 23.83 11.87 4.75
CA ALA A 141 23.38 12.23 6.10
C ALA A 141 23.31 11.03 7.06
N ALA A 142 23.11 9.83 6.52
CA ALA A 142 23.07 8.57 7.28
C ALA A 142 24.47 7.98 7.54
N ALA A 143 25.49 8.41 6.81
CA ALA A 143 26.80 7.77 6.78
C ALA A 143 27.44 7.64 8.17
N GLY A 144 27.77 6.39 8.56
CA GLY A 144 28.45 6.05 9.81
C GLY A 144 27.60 6.16 11.08
N GLN A 145 26.35 6.61 11.02
CA GLN A 145 25.50 6.84 12.19
C GLN A 145 24.14 6.13 12.12
N ALA A 146 23.52 6.07 10.94
CA ALA A 146 22.25 5.37 10.74
C ALA A 146 22.45 3.98 10.15
N MET A 147 21.47 3.11 10.36
CA MET A 147 21.35 1.81 9.69
C MET A 147 20.68 2.05 8.35
N LEU A 148 21.48 2.16 7.29
CA LEU A 148 20.99 2.37 5.93
C LEU A 148 20.67 1.01 5.29
N ILE A 149 19.41 0.82 4.93
CA ILE A 149 18.92 -0.32 4.17
C ILE A 149 18.67 0.15 2.74
N ALA A 150 19.65 -0.09 1.88
CA ALA A 150 19.55 0.32 0.49
C ALA A 150 18.76 -0.70 -0.33
N PRO A 151 17.81 -0.25 -1.17
CA PRO A 151 17.12 -1.11 -2.12
C PRO A 151 18.11 -1.76 -3.08
N ARG A 152 18.05 -3.10 -3.22
CA ARG A 152 18.94 -3.87 -4.11
C ARG A 152 18.34 -4.15 -5.49
N LEU A 153 17.01 -4.04 -5.57
CA LEU A 153 16.30 -4.20 -6.83
C LEU A 153 15.99 -2.83 -7.40
N VAL A 154 16.29 -2.68 -8.68
CA VAL A 154 15.93 -1.47 -9.42
C VAL A 154 14.47 -1.59 -9.85
N VAL A 155 13.64 -0.76 -9.26
CA VAL A 155 12.22 -0.62 -9.61
C VAL A 155 11.92 0.87 -9.86
N PRO A 156 10.88 1.19 -10.64
CA PRO A 156 10.46 2.58 -10.81
C PRO A 156 10.11 3.25 -9.48
N PRO A 157 10.23 4.58 -9.37
CA PRO A 157 9.75 5.30 -8.18
C PRO A 157 8.28 4.98 -7.89
N GLY A 158 7.96 4.73 -6.61
CA GLY A 158 6.63 4.34 -6.18
C GLY A 158 6.39 2.82 -6.06
N PHE A 159 7.30 1.98 -6.57
CA PHE A 159 7.19 0.50 -6.49
C PHE A 159 8.00 -0.09 -5.31
N GLY A 160 8.54 0.73 -4.44
CA GLY A 160 9.31 0.32 -3.27
C GLY A 160 8.48 0.00 -2.02
N PHE A 161 7.16 -0.16 -2.12
CA PHE A 161 6.29 -0.37 -0.96
C PHE A 161 6.68 -1.61 -0.15
N ALA A 162 6.90 -2.75 -0.81
CA ALA A 162 7.31 -3.98 -0.15
C ALA A 162 8.67 -3.82 0.57
N THR A 163 9.64 -3.14 -0.05
CA THR A 163 10.94 -2.79 0.56
C THR A 163 10.76 -1.94 1.82
N ALA A 164 9.97 -0.88 1.74
CA ALA A 164 9.79 0.07 2.84
C ALA A 164 9.05 -0.55 4.03
N VAL A 165 7.97 -1.30 3.78
CA VAL A 165 7.21 -2.00 4.82
C VAL A 165 8.09 -3.07 5.47
N THR A 166 8.77 -3.91 4.69
CA THR A 166 9.64 -4.96 5.20
C THR A 166 10.75 -4.39 6.09
N SER A 167 11.40 -3.32 5.66
CA SER A 167 12.43 -2.63 6.45
C SER A 167 11.91 -2.21 7.82
N GLY A 168 10.73 -1.58 7.86
CA GLY A 168 10.07 -1.19 9.11
C GLY A 168 9.71 -2.39 9.99
N LEU A 169 9.13 -3.45 9.42
CA LEU A 169 8.76 -4.67 10.16
C LEU A 169 10.00 -5.40 10.73
N LEU A 170 11.10 -5.44 9.98
CA LEU A 170 12.35 -6.04 10.45
C LEU A 170 12.98 -5.23 11.60
N ALA A 171 12.92 -3.90 11.54
CA ALA A 171 13.36 -3.04 12.63
C ALA A 171 12.52 -3.27 13.90
N LEU A 172 11.19 -3.39 13.75
CA LEU A 172 10.30 -3.68 14.86
C LEU A 172 10.48 -5.09 15.43
N ARG A 173 10.78 -6.06 14.56
CA ARG A 173 11.17 -7.42 15.00
C ARG A 173 12.45 -7.40 15.82
N ALA A 174 13.46 -6.65 15.37
CA ALA A 174 14.73 -6.51 16.12
C ALA A 174 14.53 -5.85 17.49
N LEU A 175 13.57 -4.93 17.59
CA LEU A 175 13.17 -4.32 18.88
C LEU A 175 12.29 -5.24 19.75
N GLY A 176 11.89 -6.41 19.27
CA GLY A 176 10.98 -7.31 19.97
C GLY A 176 9.54 -6.79 20.10
N LEU A 177 9.14 -5.84 19.26
CA LEU A 177 7.81 -5.21 19.30
C LEU A 177 6.82 -5.81 18.30
N PHE A 178 7.31 -6.55 17.31
CA PHE A 178 6.51 -7.19 16.28
C PHE A 178 7.16 -8.52 15.88
N SER A 179 6.32 -9.47 15.44
CA SER A 179 6.78 -10.74 14.88
C SER A 179 6.43 -10.79 13.41
N VAL A 180 7.38 -11.08 12.55
CA VAL A 180 7.18 -11.25 11.11
C VAL A 180 8.06 -12.40 10.60
N ASP A 181 7.47 -13.28 9.81
CA ASP A 181 8.20 -14.25 9.00
C ASP A 181 8.38 -13.67 7.59
N ALA A 182 9.54 -13.08 7.36
CA ALA A 182 9.83 -12.43 6.08
C ALA A 182 9.90 -13.43 4.91
N ALA A 183 10.25 -14.69 5.17
CA ALA A 183 10.26 -15.72 4.13
C ALA A 183 8.83 -16.09 3.71
N ALA A 184 7.96 -16.34 4.68
CA ALA A 184 6.55 -16.60 4.41
C ALA A 184 5.86 -15.41 3.73
N LEU A 185 6.14 -14.18 4.18
CA LEU A 185 5.65 -12.96 3.53
C LEU A 185 6.07 -12.89 2.06
N ALA A 186 7.35 -13.15 1.76
CA ALA A 186 7.85 -13.14 0.38
C ALA A 186 7.17 -14.21 -0.48
N ASP A 187 6.99 -15.41 0.06
CA ASP A 187 6.38 -16.53 -0.66
C ASP A 187 4.89 -16.27 -0.97
N GLU A 188 4.14 -15.64 -0.05
CA GLU A 188 2.74 -15.26 -0.32
C GLU A 188 2.62 -14.14 -1.34
N LEU A 189 3.55 -13.17 -1.33
CA LEU A 189 3.59 -12.12 -2.37
C LEU A 189 3.93 -12.69 -3.76
N ASP A 190 4.85 -13.67 -3.86
CA ASP A 190 5.13 -14.34 -5.13
C ASP A 190 3.91 -15.13 -5.64
N LYS A 191 3.18 -15.80 -4.73
CA LYS A 191 1.94 -16.50 -5.08
C LYS A 191 0.84 -15.53 -5.54
N GLU A 192 0.73 -14.36 -4.92
CA GLU A 192 -0.22 -13.34 -5.36
C GLU A 192 0.18 -12.80 -6.73
N ALA A 193 1.46 -12.46 -6.94
CA ALA A 193 1.96 -12.02 -8.24
C ALA A 193 1.71 -13.04 -9.35
N GLU A 194 1.81 -14.35 -9.04
CA GLU A 194 1.47 -15.41 -9.99
C GLU A 194 -0.03 -15.49 -10.27
N ARG A 195 -0.89 -15.37 -9.25
CA ARG A 195 -2.37 -15.34 -9.42
C ARG A 195 -2.81 -14.17 -10.27
N ASP A 196 -2.13 -13.03 -10.11
CA ASP A 196 -2.42 -11.77 -10.81
C ASP A 196 -1.64 -11.61 -12.11
N HIS A 197 -0.94 -12.66 -12.57
CA HIS A 197 -0.11 -12.59 -13.77
C HIS A 197 -0.95 -12.30 -15.02
N MET A 198 -0.42 -11.49 -15.92
CA MET A 198 -1.11 -11.01 -17.11
C MET A 198 -1.67 -12.12 -18.04
N GLN A 199 -1.09 -13.33 -17.98
CA GLN A 199 -1.55 -14.47 -18.76
C GLN A 199 -2.89 -15.05 -18.29
N HIS A 200 -3.32 -14.76 -17.06
CA HIS A 200 -4.60 -15.20 -16.55
C HIS A 200 -5.70 -14.29 -17.04
N GLU A 201 -6.82 -14.89 -17.48
CA GLU A 201 -8.00 -14.16 -17.91
C GLU A 201 -8.68 -13.42 -16.75
N SER A 202 -9.40 -12.34 -17.05
CA SER A 202 -9.98 -11.43 -16.06
C SER A 202 -10.87 -12.11 -15.02
N PHE A 203 -11.54 -13.22 -15.37
CA PHE A 203 -12.45 -13.92 -14.46
C PHE A 203 -11.73 -14.80 -13.42
N VAL A 204 -10.44 -15.14 -13.64
CA VAL A 204 -9.62 -15.91 -12.68
C VAL A 204 -8.52 -15.09 -12.05
N ASN A 205 -8.23 -13.90 -12.57
CA ASN A 205 -7.19 -12.99 -12.10
C ASN A 205 -7.79 -11.97 -11.11
N PRO A 206 -7.47 -12.05 -9.81
CA PRO A 206 -8.06 -11.17 -8.80
C PRO A 206 -7.84 -9.68 -9.06
N ALA A 207 -6.64 -9.29 -9.52
CA ALA A 207 -6.33 -7.89 -9.79
C ALA A 207 -7.07 -7.35 -11.03
N LYS A 208 -7.16 -8.13 -12.11
CA LYS A 208 -7.97 -7.74 -13.29
C LYS A 208 -9.46 -7.66 -12.94
N ALA A 209 -9.99 -8.64 -12.20
CA ALA A 209 -11.36 -8.60 -11.72
C ALA A 209 -11.63 -7.38 -10.83
N LEU A 210 -10.67 -7.00 -9.98
CA LEU A 210 -10.77 -5.79 -9.16
C LEU A 210 -10.72 -4.53 -10.03
N ALA A 211 -9.82 -4.45 -11.02
CA ALA A 211 -9.75 -3.35 -11.97
C ALA A 211 -11.09 -3.11 -12.68
N LEU A 212 -11.73 -4.18 -13.18
CA LEU A 212 -13.04 -4.10 -13.84
C LEU A 212 -14.15 -3.61 -12.89
N ARG A 213 -14.09 -3.99 -11.59
CA ARG A 213 -15.07 -3.50 -10.60
C ARG A 213 -14.90 -2.02 -10.28
N LEU A 214 -13.68 -1.49 -10.40
CA LEU A 214 -13.36 -0.08 -10.16
C LEU A 214 -13.60 0.81 -11.37
N ALA A 215 -13.58 0.22 -12.56
CA ALA A 215 -13.79 0.94 -13.81
C ALA A 215 -15.13 1.71 -13.77
N GLU A 216 -15.09 2.97 -14.20
CA GLU A 216 -16.27 3.87 -14.31
C GLU A 216 -17.00 4.17 -12.99
N HIS A 217 -16.42 3.80 -11.84
CA HIS A 217 -16.98 4.04 -10.52
C HIS A 217 -16.16 5.02 -9.69
N THR A 218 -16.79 5.61 -8.68
CA THR A 218 -16.10 6.30 -7.58
C THR A 218 -15.88 5.32 -6.43
N PRO A 219 -14.64 4.84 -6.21
CA PRO A 219 -14.37 3.84 -5.19
C PRO A 219 -14.54 4.38 -3.76
N LEU A 220 -15.30 3.67 -2.94
CA LEU A 220 -15.39 3.88 -1.50
C LEU A 220 -14.68 2.71 -0.80
N LEU A 221 -13.43 2.93 -0.41
CA LEU A 221 -12.56 1.92 0.21
C LEU A 221 -12.70 1.98 1.73
N TRP A 222 -13.62 1.18 2.28
CA TRP A 222 -13.94 1.22 3.69
C TRP A 222 -13.40 0.01 4.45
N GLY A 223 -12.42 0.29 5.33
CA GLY A 223 -11.77 -0.76 6.13
C GLY A 223 -12.61 -1.21 7.31
N LEU A 224 -12.83 -2.49 7.46
CA LEU A 224 -13.51 -3.10 8.59
C LEU A 224 -12.62 -3.16 9.85
N ASP A 225 -11.30 -3.10 9.63
CA ASP A 225 -10.29 -2.98 10.68
C ASP A 225 -9.26 -1.88 10.35
N HIS A 226 -8.41 -1.54 11.32
CA HIS A 226 -7.43 -0.47 11.16
C HIS A 226 -6.36 -0.79 10.11
N VAL A 227 -5.95 -2.07 10.00
CA VAL A 227 -4.95 -2.51 9.02
C VAL A 227 -5.53 -2.41 7.62
N ALA A 228 -6.75 -2.91 7.43
CA ALA A 228 -7.47 -2.78 6.16
C ALA A 228 -7.68 -1.31 5.75
N THR A 229 -7.98 -0.41 6.72
CA THR A 229 -8.07 1.03 6.45
C THR A 229 -6.74 1.61 5.99
N ALA A 230 -5.62 1.16 6.56
CA ALA A 230 -4.29 1.61 6.16
C ALA A 230 -3.94 1.11 4.74
N VAL A 231 -4.27 -0.14 4.40
CA VAL A 231 -4.14 -0.66 3.03
C VAL A 231 -5.04 0.11 2.06
N GLY A 232 -6.26 0.47 2.45
CA GLY A 232 -7.16 1.30 1.64
C GLY A 232 -6.55 2.67 1.29
N ARG A 233 -5.75 3.27 2.18
CA ARG A 233 -5.00 4.52 1.88
C ARG A 233 -3.91 4.29 0.84
N TYR A 234 -3.19 3.17 0.92
CA TYR A 234 -2.23 2.80 -0.11
C TYR A 234 -2.93 2.54 -1.44
N ALA A 235 -4.04 1.80 -1.43
CA ALA A 235 -4.86 1.54 -2.62
C ALA A 235 -5.32 2.84 -3.29
N ALA A 236 -5.82 3.81 -2.52
CA ALA A 236 -6.20 5.11 -3.06
C ALA A 236 -5.00 5.87 -3.67
N GLN A 237 -3.82 5.76 -3.06
CA GLN A 237 -2.61 6.37 -3.60
C GLN A 237 -2.19 5.74 -4.93
N VAL A 238 -2.14 4.40 -5.04
CA VAL A 238 -1.73 3.75 -6.30
C VAL A 238 -2.78 3.95 -7.41
N LEU A 239 -4.07 3.96 -7.07
CA LEU A 239 -5.14 4.32 -8.01
C LEU A 239 -4.96 5.75 -8.52
N ALA A 240 -4.72 6.72 -7.65
CA ALA A 240 -4.46 8.09 -8.06
C ALA A 240 -3.13 8.28 -8.83
N THR A 241 -2.17 7.37 -8.65
CA THR A 241 -0.88 7.41 -9.36
C THR A 241 -0.99 6.86 -10.78
N HIS A 242 -1.74 5.78 -10.95
CA HIS A 242 -1.81 5.04 -12.22
C HIS A 242 -3.09 5.29 -13.01
N THR A 243 -4.13 5.79 -12.34
CA THR A 243 -5.42 6.14 -12.95
C THR A 243 -5.81 7.56 -12.58
N ASP A 244 -6.94 8.05 -13.09
CA ASP A 244 -7.55 9.33 -12.70
C ASP A 244 -8.65 9.17 -11.62
N LEU A 245 -8.70 8.00 -10.96
CA LEU A 245 -9.72 7.71 -9.96
C LEU A 245 -9.46 8.44 -8.64
N VAL A 246 -10.50 9.09 -8.14
CA VAL A 246 -10.53 9.66 -6.79
C VAL A 246 -11.28 8.72 -5.87
N CYS A 247 -10.66 8.32 -4.77
CA CYS A 247 -11.23 7.37 -3.82
C CYS A 247 -11.57 8.05 -2.48
N ASP A 248 -12.69 7.66 -1.87
CA ASP A 248 -12.91 7.92 -0.44
C ASP A 248 -12.35 6.76 0.39
N VAL A 249 -11.59 7.09 1.43
CA VAL A 249 -11.01 6.08 2.35
C VAL A 249 -11.40 6.39 3.78
N ALA A 250 -11.96 5.41 4.45
CA ALA A 250 -12.32 5.52 5.88
C ALA A 250 -12.34 4.15 6.56
N GLY A 251 -12.19 4.12 7.90
CA GLY A 251 -12.69 2.99 8.68
C GLY A 251 -14.22 2.95 8.61
N TYR A 252 -14.82 1.78 8.60
CA TYR A 252 -16.27 1.62 8.39
C TYR A 252 -17.12 2.44 9.38
N GLN A 253 -16.76 2.47 10.66
CA GLN A 253 -17.46 3.29 11.65
C GLN A 253 -17.38 4.79 11.32
N GLN A 254 -16.25 5.28 10.85
CA GLN A 254 -16.08 6.66 10.38
C GLN A 254 -16.89 6.92 9.11
N ALA A 255 -16.98 5.96 8.21
CA ALA A 255 -17.79 6.05 6.99
C ALA A 255 -19.28 6.20 7.33
N MET A 256 -19.79 5.46 8.30
CA MET A 256 -21.18 5.60 8.80
C MET A 256 -21.48 7.00 9.35
N SER A 257 -20.50 7.67 9.95
CA SER A 257 -20.70 9.04 10.48
C SER A 257 -20.82 10.10 9.35
N ARG A 258 -20.39 9.78 8.14
CA ARG A 258 -20.52 10.62 6.94
C ARG A 258 -21.91 10.39 6.29
N THR A 259 -22.96 10.79 6.98
CA THR A 259 -24.36 10.40 6.72
C THR A 259 -24.83 10.57 5.27
N ALA A 260 -24.41 11.62 4.56
CA ALA A 260 -24.80 11.84 3.18
C ALA A 260 -24.15 10.82 2.24
N LEU A 261 -22.82 10.61 2.38
CA LEU A 261 -22.06 9.65 1.59
C LEU A 261 -22.48 8.21 1.91
N HIS A 262 -22.68 7.90 3.20
CA HIS A 262 -23.15 6.57 3.60
C HIS A 262 -24.55 6.25 3.03
N ARG A 263 -25.48 7.21 3.01
CA ARG A 263 -26.78 7.02 2.37
C ARG A 263 -26.65 6.80 0.85
N ALA A 264 -25.72 7.49 0.18
CA ALA A 264 -25.45 7.25 -1.23
C ALA A 264 -24.90 5.84 -1.47
N ALA A 265 -23.98 5.37 -0.61
CA ALA A 265 -23.45 4.02 -0.62
C ALA A 265 -24.53 2.96 -0.41
N VAL A 266 -25.42 3.14 0.57
CA VAL A 266 -26.54 2.24 0.83
C VAL A 266 -27.45 2.15 -0.41
N ARG A 267 -27.79 3.27 -1.05
CA ARG A 267 -28.59 3.24 -2.28
C ARG A 267 -27.91 2.49 -3.42
N ALA A 268 -26.60 2.70 -3.58
CA ALA A 268 -25.83 2.04 -4.63
C ALA A 268 -25.71 0.52 -4.41
N THR A 269 -25.67 0.06 -3.15
CA THR A 269 -25.53 -1.37 -2.81
C THR A 269 -26.87 -2.10 -2.65
N SER A 270 -28.00 -1.39 -2.50
CA SER A 270 -29.34 -2.00 -2.31
C SER A 270 -30.04 -2.41 -3.62
N GLY A 271 -29.34 -2.30 -4.77
CA GLY A 271 -29.97 -2.48 -6.09
C GLY A 271 -30.88 -1.27 -6.39
N GLY A 272 -30.49 -0.43 -7.36
CA GLY A 272 -31.21 0.81 -7.66
C GLY A 272 -32.72 0.55 -7.87
N ASP A 273 -33.51 1.60 -7.59
CA ASP A 273 -34.93 1.57 -7.88
C ASP A 273 -35.13 1.21 -9.39
N ILE A 274 -35.61 -0.03 -9.63
CA ILE A 274 -35.87 -0.53 -10.98
C ILE A 274 -36.92 0.33 -11.72
N PHE A 275 -37.55 1.25 -10.98
CA PHE A 275 -38.58 2.19 -11.48
C PHE A 275 -38.05 3.65 -11.54
N ALA A 276 -36.77 3.90 -11.23
CA ALA A 276 -36.18 5.24 -11.39
C ALA A 276 -36.14 5.56 -12.90
N ASP A 277 -36.79 6.67 -13.27
CA ASP A 277 -36.78 7.15 -14.65
C ASP A 277 -35.36 7.63 -15.01
N PRO A 278 -34.72 7.04 -16.08
CA PRO A 278 -33.43 7.50 -16.54
C PRO A 278 -33.38 8.97 -16.90
N ASP A 279 -34.49 9.60 -17.20
CA ASP A 279 -34.63 10.99 -17.61
C ASP A 279 -34.73 11.97 -16.45
N ASP A 280 -34.82 11.50 -15.18
CA ASP A 280 -34.87 12.37 -13.98
C ASP A 280 -33.47 12.89 -13.54
N PHE A 281 -32.39 12.54 -14.24
CA PHE A 281 -31.02 12.99 -13.99
C PHE A 281 -30.56 14.03 -15.01
N ASP A 282 -31.03 15.28 -14.87
CA ASP A 282 -30.61 16.45 -15.67
C ASP A 282 -29.21 16.99 -15.25
N GLY A 283 -28.21 16.14 -15.08
CA GLY A 283 -26.84 16.56 -14.76
C GLY A 283 -25.79 15.67 -15.45
N PRO A 284 -24.54 16.15 -15.63
CA PRO A 284 -23.47 15.26 -16.06
C PRO A 284 -23.41 14.07 -15.10
N ALA A 285 -23.58 12.86 -15.62
CA ALA A 285 -23.63 11.64 -14.83
C ALA A 285 -22.30 11.50 -14.04
N ALA A 286 -22.36 11.78 -12.74
CA ALA A 286 -21.24 11.49 -11.86
C ALA A 286 -21.06 9.96 -11.80
N SER A 287 -19.81 9.49 -11.85
CA SER A 287 -19.52 8.06 -11.70
C SER A 287 -20.19 7.51 -10.45
N PRO A 288 -20.98 6.43 -10.53
CA PRO A 288 -21.67 5.88 -9.39
C PRO A 288 -20.70 5.38 -8.33
N PRO A 289 -21.03 5.49 -7.03
CA PRO A 289 -20.17 4.98 -5.98
C PRO A 289 -20.13 3.45 -6.01
N ARG A 290 -18.93 2.88 -5.85
CA ARG A 290 -18.70 1.44 -5.66
C ARG A 290 -18.09 1.20 -4.29
N VAL A 291 -18.80 0.46 -3.44
CA VAL A 291 -18.35 0.19 -2.07
C VAL A 291 -17.50 -1.07 -2.05
N LEU A 292 -16.24 -0.94 -1.60
CA LEU A 292 -15.35 -2.05 -1.33
C LEU A 292 -15.09 -2.08 0.19
N LEU A 293 -15.55 -3.15 0.83
CA LEU A 293 -15.29 -3.43 2.24
C LEU A 293 -13.98 -4.21 2.32
N LEU A 294 -12.99 -3.64 3.00
CA LEU A 294 -11.67 -4.25 3.13
C LEU A 294 -11.52 -4.85 4.53
N ALA A 295 -11.07 -6.11 4.60
CA ALA A 295 -10.79 -6.80 5.86
C ALA A 295 -9.45 -7.51 5.78
N VAL A 296 -8.55 -7.21 6.71
CA VAL A 296 -7.27 -7.91 6.88
C VAL A 296 -7.35 -8.87 8.06
N ARG A 297 -7.88 -8.41 9.19
CA ARG A 297 -8.03 -9.22 10.39
C ARG A 297 -9.30 -10.06 10.32
N SER A 298 -9.14 -11.37 10.53
CA SER A 298 -10.29 -12.26 10.65
C SER A 298 -10.62 -12.46 12.13
N MET A 299 -11.68 -11.79 12.61
CA MET A 299 -12.18 -11.98 13.97
C MET A 299 -13.53 -12.72 13.94
N PRO A 300 -13.64 -13.88 14.59
CA PRO A 300 -14.93 -14.56 14.73
C PRO A 300 -15.96 -13.63 15.41
N GLY A 301 -17.11 -13.42 14.76
CA GLY A 301 -18.19 -12.59 15.32
C GLY A 301 -17.92 -11.08 15.23
N ASP A 302 -17.09 -10.62 14.29
CA ASP A 302 -16.83 -9.20 14.07
C ASP A 302 -18.14 -8.42 13.80
N ALA A 303 -18.53 -7.62 14.80
CA ALA A 303 -19.76 -6.84 14.76
C ALA A 303 -19.75 -5.83 13.60
N SER A 304 -18.59 -5.27 13.26
CA SER A 304 -18.45 -4.34 12.12
C SER A 304 -18.73 -5.02 10.79
N ARG A 305 -18.26 -6.25 10.63
CA ARG A 305 -18.46 -7.05 9.41
C ARG A 305 -19.93 -7.48 9.27
N LEU A 306 -20.56 -7.93 10.36
CA LEU A 306 -21.96 -8.31 10.35
C LEU A 306 -22.85 -7.10 10.04
N LEU A 307 -22.61 -5.96 10.67
CA LEU A 307 -23.33 -4.72 10.43
C LEU A 307 -23.13 -4.22 8.99
N ALA A 308 -21.92 -4.31 8.45
CA ALA A 308 -21.64 -3.92 7.09
C ALA A 308 -22.37 -4.81 6.07
N ALA A 309 -22.38 -6.11 6.26
CA ALA A 309 -23.12 -7.05 5.41
C ALA A 309 -24.63 -6.81 5.43
N GLU A 310 -25.18 -6.41 6.58
CA GLU A 310 -26.59 -6.09 6.73
C GLU A 310 -26.97 -4.76 6.07
N THR A 311 -26.10 -3.72 6.25
CA THR A 311 -26.39 -2.36 5.77
C THR A 311 -26.01 -2.12 4.32
N LEU A 312 -25.05 -2.87 3.79
CA LEU A 312 -24.48 -2.72 2.45
C LEU A 312 -24.45 -4.07 1.72
N PRO A 313 -25.61 -4.69 1.44
CA PRO A 313 -25.69 -6.07 0.95
C PRO A 313 -25.03 -6.28 -0.43
N GLY A 314 -24.92 -5.22 -1.25
CA GLY A 314 -24.26 -5.26 -2.55
C GLY A 314 -22.81 -4.74 -2.54
N ALA A 315 -22.22 -4.54 -1.38
CA ALA A 315 -20.81 -4.15 -1.31
C ALA A 315 -19.88 -5.34 -1.59
N ASP A 316 -18.78 -5.08 -2.27
CA ASP A 316 -17.74 -6.09 -2.49
C ASP A 316 -16.90 -6.24 -1.23
N LEU A 317 -16.83 -7.44 -0.66
CA LEU A 317 -15.90 -7.75 0.41
C LEU A 317 -14.59 -8.29 -0.18
N ILE A 318 -13.46 -7.68 0.23
CA ILE A 318 -12.11 -8.14 -0.11
C ILE A 318 -11.38 -8.48 1.18
N ALA A 319 -11.14 -9.75 1.41
CA ALA A 319 -10.60 -10.29 2.65
C ALA A 319 -9.57 -11.40 2.39
N PRO A 320 -8.29 -11.07 2.19
CA PRO A 320 -7.24 -12.07 1.93
C PRO A 320 -7.17 -13.18 2.97
N ALA A 321 -7.47 -12.91 4.23
CA ALA A 321 -7.51 -13.92 5.28
C ALA A 321 -8.55 -15.04 5.07
N GLU A 322 -9.47 -14.91 4.11
CA GLU A 322 -10.38 -15.97 3.68
C GLU A 322 -9.78 -16.83 2.57
N GLU A 323 -8.78 -16.31 1.87
CA GLU A 323 -8.13 -16.97 0.73
C GLU A 323 -6.81 -17.64 1.14
N ILE A 324 -6.08 -17.05 2.11
CA ILE A 324 -4.77 -17.50 2.55
C ILE A 324 -4.73 -17.64 4.08
N SER A 325 -3.93 -18.60 4.57
CA SER A 325 -3.67 -18.76 6.01
C SER A 325 -2.34 -18.09 6.35
N ALA A 326 -2.39 -16.80 6.71
CA ALA A 326 -1.21 -15.99 6.99
C ALA A 326 -1.47 -14.99 8.12
N ASP A 327 -0.41 -14.34 8.60
CA ASP A 327 -0.52 -13.27 9.59
C ASP A 327 -1.08 -11.96 8.98
N ASP A 328 -1.44 -11.01 9.86
CA ASP A 328 -2.03 -9.72 9.45
C ASP A 328 -1.10 -8.92 8.51
N ALA A 329 0.22 -8.99 8.73
CA ALA A 329 1.18 -8.25 7.89
C ALA A 329 1.24 -8.84 6.48
N THR A 330 1.23 -10.16 6.37
CA THR A 330 1.21 -10.88 5.10
C THR A 330 -0.11 -10.64 4.36
N CYS A 331 -1.25 -10.77 5.04
CA CYS A 331 -2.56 -10.46 4.45
C CYS A 331 -2.65 -9.00 3.95
N ALA A 332 -2.10 -8.05 4.73
CA ALA A 332 -2.06 -6.64 4.34
C ALA A 332 -1.19 -6.41 3.11
N ALA A 333 -0.03 -7.06 3.04
CA ALA A 333 0.89 -6.92 1.91
C ALA A 333 0.31 -7.55 0.62
N VAL A 334 -0.35 -8.70 0.73
CA VAL A 334 -1.07 -9.34 -0.39
C VAL A 334 -2.18 -8.44 -0.91
N LEU A 335 -2.99 -7.86 -0.01
CA LEU A 335 -4.04 -6.92 -0.40
C LEU A 335 -3.48 -5.66 -1.07
N ALA A 336 -2.37 -5.15 -0.55
CA ALA A 336 -1.67 -3.99 -1.13
C ALA A 336 -1.17 -4.28 -2.55
N LEU A 337 -0.52 -5.44 -2.77
CA LEU A 337 -0.04 -5.86 -4.09
C LEU A 337 -1.19 -6.06 -5.08
N ARG A 338 -2.31 -6.67 -4.65
CA ARG A 338 -3.50 -6.83 -5.48
C ARG A 338 -4.06 -5.49 -5.96
N PHE A 339 -4.11 -4.48 -5.07
CA PHE A 339 -4.53 -3.12 -5.45
C PHE A 339 -3.52 -2.43 -6.37
N GLU A 340 -2.22 -2.63 -6.16
CA GLU A 340 -1.18 -2.08 -7.04
C GLU A 340 -1.31 -2.64 -8.46
N LEU A 341 -1.43 -3.97 -8.59
CA LEU A 341 -1.64 -4.62 -9.88
C LEU A 341 -2.99 -4.24 -10.51
N ALA A 342 -4.06 -4.13 -9.72
CA ALA A 342 -5.37 -3.68 -10.22
C ALA A 342 -5.32 -2.24 -10.75
N ALA A 343 -4.62 -1.33 -10.04
CA ALA A 343 -4.43 0.04 -10.50
C ALA A 343 -3.63 0.11 -11.81
N LEU A 344 -2.62 -0.76 -11.96
CA LEU A 344 -1.83 -0.85 -13.19
C LEU A 344 -2.69 -1.38 -14.35
N TYR A 345 -3.43 -2.48 -14.15
CA TYR A 345 -4.33 -3.01 -15.19
C TYR A 345 -5.36 -1.97 -15.63
N LEU A 346 -5.99 -1.29 -14.68
CA LEU A 346 -6.96 -0.24 -15.00
C LEU A 346 -6.31 0.94 -15.71
N GLY A 347 -5.15 1.39 -15.26
CA GLY A 347 -4.42 2.48 -15.89
C GLY A 347 -3.93 2.16 -17.29
N LEU A 348 -3.50 0.92 -17.55
CA LEU A 348 -3.13 0.44 -18.89
C LEU A 348 -4.37 0.42 -19.82
N ALA A 349 -5.51 -0.09 -19.32
CA ALA A 349 -6.75 -0.12 -20.07
C ALA A 349 -7.30 1.28 -20.38
N ALA A 350 -7.12 2.24 -19.46
CA ALA A 350 -7.51 3.63 -19.65
C ALA A 350 -6.48 4.46 -20.44
N GLY A 351 -5.25 3.93 -20.65
CA GLY A 351 -4.16 4.66 -21.28
C GLY A 351 -3.57 5.79 -20.42
N THR A 352 -3.79 5.77 -19.11
CA THR A 352 -3.28 6.77 -18.15
C THR A 352 -1.88 6.42 -17.64
N THR A 353 -1.47 5.15 -17.75
CA THR A 353 -0.15 4.65 -17.39
C THR A 353 0.42 3.76 -18.50
N GLY A 354 1.63 3.24 -18.32
CA GLY A 354 2.31 2.38 -19.30
C GLY A 354 3.66 2.94 -19.74
N GLY A 355 3.83 4.25 -19.56
CA GLY A 355 5.10 4.93 -19.66
C GLY A 355 5.66 5.12 -21.07
N THR A 356 6.90 5.58 -21.10
CA THR A 356 7.65 5.94 -22.32
C THR A 356 8.74 4.91 -22.66
N GLY A 357 8.79 3.78 -21.97
CA GLY A 357 9.84 2.76 -22.10
C GLY A 357 11.11 3.05 -21.28
N ARG A 358 11.07 4.02 -20.34
CA ARG A 358 12.24 4.39 -19.53
C ARG A 358 12.72 3.28 -18.58
N TYR A 359 11.78 2.48 -18.10
CA TYR A 359 12.02 1.42 -17.12
C TYR A 359 11.96 0.02 -17.72
N ALA A 360 11.78 -0.08 -19.04
CA ALA A 360 11.87 -1.37 -19.71
C ALA A 360 13.27 -1.98 -19.46
N PRO A 361 13.36 -3.27 -19.07
CA PRO A 361 14.64 -3.90 -18.89
C PRO A 361 15.39 -3.85 -20.22
N ALA A 362 16.68 -3.49 -20.18
CA ALA A 362 17.53 -3.63 -21.35
C ALA A 362 17.44 -5.09 -21.78
N THR A 363 16.95 -5.35 -22.99
CA THR A 363 16.94 -6.69 -23.57
C THR A 363 18.38 -7.15 -23.65
N ALA A 364 18.70 -8.21 -22.89
CA ALA A 364 20.03 -8.83 -22.89
C ALA A 364 20.33 -9.49 -24.25
#